data_320aba1abec284a878449a901258ba3e
#
_entry.id   320aba1abec284a878449a901258ba3e
#
_cell.length_a   1.000
_cell.length_b   1.000
_cell.length_c   1.000
_cell.angle_alpha   90.00
_cell.angle_beta   90.00
_cell.angle_gamma   90.00
#
_symmetry.space_group_name_H-M   'P 1'
#
loop_
_entity.id
_entity.type
_entity.pdbx_description
1 polymer ?
#
loop_
_entity_poly.entity_id
_entity_poly.type
_entity_poly.pdbx_seq_one_letter_code
_entity_poly.pdbx_strand_id
1 'polypeptide(L)'
;VNRPLIAPSELETLTAQFGPQPHQHATVVGDGWWEEVRQSLSRRRGEVLMVIQRPGGEILVHTKAFYPPQAYRLLTGGIGWEETAWAALHREIAEETGLPVRSATWWGLITYTLYPSEAARDQGIPFVSFVFHVHTEGEPRAADHGEQIAAFRWVPPEALPEIACRLESLDMPWRGWGAFRAIGHRFVWEHHRERLLLGS
;
A
#
# COMPACT_ATOMS: atom_id res chain seq x y z
N VAL A 1 -15.31 15.06 -16.62
CA VAL A 1 -16.09 14.50 -15.50
C VAL A 1 -15.10 14.17 -14.41
N ASN A 2 -15.19 14.86 -13.26
CA ASN A 2 -14.30 14.64 -12.13
C ASN A 2 -14.76 13.33 -11.44
N ARG A 3 -14.13 12.20 -11.75
CA ARG A 3 -14.47 10.92 -11.14
C ARG A 3 -13.92 10.89 -9.72
N PRO A 4 -14.71 10.47 -8.71
CA PRO A 4 -14.22 10.35 -7.35
C PRO A 4 -13.18 9.23 -7.24
N LEU A 5 -12.15 9.44 -6.42
CA LEU A 5 -11.16 8.40 -6.12
C LEU A 5 -11.78 7.23 -5.33
N ILE A 6 -12.79 7.54 -4.55
CA ILE A 6 -13.55 6.60 -3.72
C ILE A 6 -15.00 6.67 -4.18
N ALA A 7 -15.50 5.61 -4.78
CA ALA A 7 -16.93 5.52 -5.10
C ALA A 7 -17.75 5.31 -3.80
N PRO A 8 -18.77 6.12 -3.52
CA PRO A 8 -19.58 5.94 -2.31
C PRO A 8 -20.14 4.52 -2.17
N SER A 9 -20.64 3.93 -3.24
CA SER A 9 -21.18 2.56 -3.27
C SER A 9 -20.13 1.50 -2.97
N GLU A 10 -18.86 1.72 -3.33
CA GLU A 10 -17.76 0.82 -3.01
C GLU A 10 -17.47 0.86 -1.51
N LEU A 11 -17.42 2.05 -0.92
CA LEU A 11 -17.20 2.21 0.51
C LEU A 11 -18.36 1.62 1.33
N GLU A 12 -19.60 1.82 0.90
CA GLU A 12 -20.78 1.21 1.49
C GLU A 12 -20.72 -0.31 1.46
N THR A 13 -20.33 -0.90 0.34
CA THR A 13 -20.17 -2.35 0.16
C THR A 13 -19.11 -2.91 1.12
N LEU A 14 -17.93 -2.28 1.18
CA LEU A 14 -16.84 -2.69 2.08
C LEU A 14 -17.26 -2.56 3.55
N THR A 15 -17.92 -1.46 3.90
CA THR A 15 -18.43 -1.24 5.27
C THR A 15 -19.51 -2.25 5.64
N ALA A 16 -20.42 -2.58 4.74
CA ALA A 16 -21.47 -3.58 4.98
C ALA A 16 -20.88 -4.99 5.19
N GLN A 17 -19.81 -5.33 4.45
CA GLN A 17 -19.20 -6.64 4.52
C GLN A 17 -18.24 -6.80 5.71
N PHE A 18 -17.44 -5.78 6.03
CA PHE A 18 -16.33 -5.87 7.00
C PHE A 18 -16.51 -4.99 8.23
N GLY A 19 -17.62 -4.26 8.32
CA GLY A 19 -17.83 -3.26 9.35
C GLY A 19 -17.04 -1.96 9.13
N PRO A 20 -17.26 -0.94 9.98
CA PRO A 20 -16.51 0.31 9.93
C PRO A 20 -15.03 0.07 10.25
N GLN A 21 -14.15 0.65 9.46
CA GLN A 21 -12.70 0.53 9.60
C GLN A 21 -12.05 1.91 9.79
N PRO A 22 -10.82 1.97 10.32
CA PRO A 22 -10.07 3.22 10.45
C PRO A 22 -9.93 3.97 9.11
N HIS A 23 -10.06 5.29 9.19
CA HIS A 23 -9.78 6.20 8.08
C HIS A 23 -8.80 7.27 8.56
N GLN A 24 -7.66 7.38 7.89
CA GLN A 24 -6.61 8.36 8.18
C GLN A 24 -6.40 9.27 6.99
N HIS A 25 -6.14 10.56 7.25
CA HIS A 25 -5.65 11.49 6.22
C HIS A 25 -4.19 11.83 6.49
N ALA A 26 -3.38 11.86 5.44
CA ALA A 26 -1.97 12.21 5.51
C ALA A 26 -1.60 13.23 4.42
N THR A 27 -0.60 14.05 4.69
CA THR A 27 0.00 14.95 3.72
C THR A 27 1.43 14.54 3.44
N VAL A 28 1.83 14.55 2.18
CA VAL A 28 3.17 14.15 1.76
C VAL A 28 3.74 15.15 0.76
N VAL A 29 4.99 15.51 0.96
CA VAL A 29 5.75 16.29 -0.02
C VAL A 29 6.48 15.32 -0.93
N GLY A 30 6.24 15.46 -2.23
CA GLY A 30 6.73 14.53 -3.25
C GLY A 30 8.23 14.56 -3.46
N ASP A 31 8.91 15.66 -3.21
CA ASP A 31 10.38 15.83 -3.39
C ASP A 31 10.97 14.81 -4.38
N GLY A 32 11.67 15.15 -5.38
CA GLY A 32 12.31 14.25 -6.34
C GLY A 32 11.47 13.11 -6.96
N TRP A 33 10.34 12.74 -6.35
CA TRP A 33 9.44 11.67 -6.78
C TRP A 33 8.13 12.19 -7.41
N TRP A 34 7.89 13.51 -7.40
CA TRP A 34 6.63 14.13 -7.80
C TRP A 34 6.17 13.78 -9.23
N GLU A 35 7.10 13.77 -10.18
CA GLU A 35 6.75 13.55 -11.58
C GLU A 35 6.25 12.13 -11.84
N GLU A 36 6.87 11.14 -11.20
CA GLU A 36 6.45 9.74 -11.26
C GLU A 36 5.05 9.56 -10.65
N VAL A 37 4.79 10.24 -9.52
CA VAL A 37 3.45 10.26 -8.89
C VAL A 37 2.43 10.81 -9.87
N ARG A 38 2.68 11.99 -10.42
CA ARG A 38 1.76 12.68 -11.32
C ARG A 38 1.44 11.84 -12.56
N GLN A 39 2.42 11.19 -13.15
CA GLN A 39 2.23 10.29 -14.28
C GLN A 39 1.45 9.04 -13.90
N SER A 40 1.72 8.48 -12.73
CA SER A 40 1.01 7.32 -12.21
C SER A 40 -0.48 7.60 -12.00
N LEU A 41 -0.83 8.76 -11.45
CA LEU A 41 -2.21 9.15 -11.17
C LEU A 41 -3.06 9.37 -12.42
N SER A 42 -2.46 9.57 -13.58
CA SER A 42 -3.22 9.63 -14.84
C SER A 42 -3.83 8.28 -15.23
N ARG A 43 -3.25 7.19 -14.75
CA ARG A 43 -3.62 5.81 -15.13
C ARG A 43 -4.45 5.08 -14.06
N ARG A 44 -4.39 5.53 -12.80
CA ARG A 44 -5.05 4.88 -11.66
C ARG A 44 -5.69 5.90 -10.74
N ARG A 45 -6.80 5.51 -10.10
CA ARG A 45 -7.51 6.34 -9.11
C ARG A 45 -6.95 6.22 -7.69
N GLY A 46 -6.16 5.17 -7.42
CA GLY A 46 -5.60 4.87 -6.10
C GLY A 46 -4.76 3.61 -6.13
N GLU A 47 -4.52 3.06 -4.97
CA GLU A 47 -3.85 1.77 -4.82
C GLU A 47 -4.50 0.90 -3.74
N VAL A 48 -4.31 -0.41 -3.84
CA VAL A 48 -4.48 -1.35 -2.74
C VAL A 48 -3.16 -1.46 -2.00
N LEU A 49 -3.20 -1.40 -0.68
CA LEU A 49 -2.09 -1.73 0.21
C LEU A 49 -2.37 -3.11 0.79
N MET A 50 -1.46 -4.04 0.57
CA MET A 50 -1.65 -5.46 0.84
C MET A 50 -0.81 -5.88 2.06
N VAL A 51 -1.49 -6.22 3.15
CA VAL A 51 -0.87 -6.83 4.34
C VAL A 51 -1.02 -8.34 4.20
N ILE A 52 -0.09 -8.96 3.49
CA ILE A 52 -0.12 -10.40 3.19
C ILE A 52 0.54 -11.15 4.34
N GLN A 53 -0.24 -11.97 5.04
CA GLN A 53 0.19 -12.73 6.20
C GLN A 53 0.10 -14.24 5.93
N ARG A 54 1.12 -14.99 6.35
CA ARG A 54 1.14 -16.46 6.27
C ARG A 54 0.77 -17.10 7.62
N PRO A 55 0.42 -18.41 7.65
CA PRO A 55 0.33 -19.15 8.90
C PRO A 55 1.65 -19.03 9.67
N GLY A 56 1.58 -18.65 10.93
CA GLY A 56 2.78 -18.30 11.73
C GLY A 56 2.93 -16.80 11.96
N GLY A 57 2.06 -15.98 11.32
CA GLY A 57 1.91 -14.56 11.64
C GLY A 57 2.84 -13.61 10.90
N GLU A 58 3.81 -14.11 10.14
CA GLU A 58 4.74 -13.25 9.42
C GLU A 58 4.07 -12.54 8.23
N ILE A 59 4.52 -11.33 7.95
CA ILE A 59 4.01 -10.44 6.90
C ILE A 59 5.00 -10.40 5.74
N LEU A 60 4.48 -10.44 4.51
CA LEU A 60 5.27 -10.31 3.31
C LEU A 60 5.63 -8.85 3.04
N VAL A 61 6.91 -8.60 2.85
CA VAL A 61 7.44 -7.35 2.31
C VAL A 61 8.29 -7.62 1.09
N HIS A 62 8.43 -6.64 0.21
CA HIS A 62 9.22 -6.77 -0.99
C HIS A 62 10.15 -5.57 -1.22
N THR A 63 11.13 -5.76 -2.10
CA THR A 63 11.92 -4.69 -2.69
C THR A 63 11.97 -4.85 -4.21
N LYS A 64 12.13 -3.74 -4.94
CA LYS A 64 12.28 -3.75 -6.40
C LYS A 64 13.73 -3.45 -6.79
N ALA A 65 14.14 -3.89 -7.97
CA ALA A 65 15.53 -3.78 -8.43
C ALA A 65 16.06 -2.34 -8.48
N PHE A 66 15.18 -1.36 -8.65
CA PHE A 66 15.52 0.06 -8.73
C PHE A 66 15.34 0.82 -7.41
N TYR A 67 14.90 0.16 -6.32
CA TYR A 67 14.78 0.81 -5.01
C TYR A 67 16.16 1.00 -4.35
N PRO A 68 16.27 1.95 -3.42
CA PRO A 68 17.45 2.04 -2.58
C PRO A 68 17.76 0.71 -1.89
N PRO A 69 19.04 0.40 -1.64
CA PRO A 69 19.43 -0.83 -0.95
C PRO A 69 18.63 -1.03 0.34
N GLN A 70 18.11 -2.24 0.56
CA GLN A 70 17.34 -2.62 1.73
C GLN A 70 16.02 -1.85 1.96
N ALA A 71 15.53 -1.10 1.00
CA ALA A 71 14.22 -0.46 1.05
C ALA A 71 13.11 -1.51 0.80
N TYR A 72 12.82 -2.30 1.84
CA TYR A 72 11.67 -3.20 1.85
C TYR A 72 10.41 -2.46 2.27
N ARG A 73 9.26 -2.86 1.71
CA ARG A 73 7.96 -2.30 2.04
C ARG A 73 6.82 -3.29 1.88
N LEU A 74 5.65 -2.99 2.46
CA LEU A 74 4.40 -3.67 2.15
C LEU A 74 4.09 -3.56 0.65
N LEU A 75 3.48 -4.59 0.09
CA LEU A 75 3.08 -4.61 -1.31
C LEU A 75 1.95 -3.62 -1.58
N THR A 76 1.96 -3.00 -2.75
CA THR A 76 0.87 -2.13 -3.20
C THR A 76 0.66 -2.30 -4.69
N GLY A 77 -0.59 -2.33 -5.11
CA GLY A 77 -0.98 -2.42 -6.50
C GLY A 77 -1.92 -1.30 -6.94
N GLY A 78 -1.89 -0.91 -8.21
CA GLY A 78 -2.71 0.18 -8.72
C GLY A 78 -4.17 -0.21 -8.89
N ILE A 79 -5.11 0.70 -8.59
CA ILE A 79 -6.53 0.55 -8.86
C ILE A 79 -6.86 1.34 -10.13
N GLY A 80 -7.26 0.66 -11.20
CA GLY A 80 -7.72 1.30 -12.43
C GLY A 80 -9.02 2.10 -12.23
N TRP A 81 -9.30 3.04 -13.14
CA TRP A 81 -10.48 3.90 -13.02
C TRP A 81 -11.82 3.15 -13.12
N GLU A 82 -11.85 2.01 -13.82
CA GLU A 82 -13.05 1.16 -13.97
C GLU A 82 -13.01 -0.09 -13.06
N GLU A 83 -12.02 -0.15 -12.15
CA GLU A 83 -11.79 -1.31 -11.30
C GLU A 83 -12.16 -1.00 -9.84
N THR A 84 -12.75 -1.97 -9.14
CA THR A 84 -12.95 -1.87 -7.70
C THR A 84 -11.64 -2.19 -6.96
N ALA A 85 -11.47 -1.66 -5.74
CA ALA A 85 -10.33 -1.99 -4.90
C ALA A 85 -10.26 -3.49 -4.60
N TRP A 86 -11.42 -4.15 -4.47
CA TRP A 86 -11.50 -5.60 -4.28
C TRP A 86 -10.99 -6.38 -5.49
N ALA A 87 -11.35 -5.99 -6.71
CA ALA A 87 -10.86 -6.62 -7.93
C ALA A 87 -9.35 -6.39 -8.11
N ALA A 88 -8.88 -5.15 -7.88
CA ALA A 88 -7.46 -4.80 -7.92
C ALA A 88 -6.65 -5.64 -6.94
N LEU A 89 -7.13 -5.84 -5.70
CA LEU A 89 -6.48 -6.67 -4.70
C LEU A 89 -6.15 -8.07 -5.25
N HIS A 90 -7.14 -8.76 -5.79
CA HIS A 90 -6.97 -10.12 -6.29
C HIS A 90 -6.03 -10.18 -7.50
N ARG A 91 -6.15 -9.23 -8.43
CA ARG A 91 -5.28 -9.14 -9.60
C ARG A 91 -3.83 -8.90 -9.19
N GLU A 92 -3.58 -7.89 -8.35
CA GLU A 92 -2.22 -7.51 -7.94
C GLU A 92 -1.52 -8.60 -7.12
N ILE A 93 -2.25 -9.32 -6.23
CA ILE A 93 -1.67 -10.45 -5.51
C ILE A 93 -1.23 -11.54 -6.49
N ALA A 94 -2.06 -11.86 -7.48
CA ALA A 94 -1.73 -12.87 -8.47
C ALA A 94 -0.53 -12.44 -9.33
N GLU A 95 -0.50 -11.20 -9.80
CA GLU A 95 0.55 -10.64 -10.66
C GLU A 95 1.88 -10.47 -9.90
N GLU A 96 1.86 -9.86 -8.71
CA GLU A 96 3.08 -9.58 -7.96
C GLU A 96 3.64 -10.82 -7.23
N THR A 97 2.79 -11.75 -6.78
CA THR A 97 3.25 -12.81 -5.87
C THR A 97 2.96 -14.23 -6.33
N GLY A 98 1.97 -14.42 -7.20
CA GLY A 98 1.48 -15.74 -7.56
C GLY A 98 0.83 -16.52 -6.40
N LEU A 99 0.62 -15.90 -5.25
CA LEU A 99 0.06 -16.55 -4.07
C LEU A 99 -1.47 -16.69 -4.16
N PRO A 100 -2.06 -17.76 -3.63
CA PRO A 100 -3.51 -17.87 -3.53
C PRO A 100 -4.03 -16.98 -2.40
N VAL A 101 -5.13 -16.28 -2.64
CA VAL A 101 -5.88 -15.58 -1.59
C VAL A 101 -6.77 -16.58 -0.87
N ARG A 102 -6.46 -16.93 0.38
CA ARG A 102 -7.28 -17.81 1.23
C ARG A 102 -8.43 -17.05 1.86
N SER A 103 -8.15 -15.89 2.37
CA SER A 103 -9.14 -14.91 2.83
C SER A 103 -8.59 -13.50 2.70
N ALA A 104 -9.48 -12.54 2.58
CA ALA A 104 -9.12 -11.13 2.59
C ALA A 104 -10.15 -10.34 3.40
N THR A 105 -9.68 -9.32 4.11
CA THR A 105 -10.49 -8.43 4.95
C THR A 105 -10.07 -7.00 4.68
N TRP A 106 -11.04 -6.11 4.45
CA TRP A 106 -10.74 -4.68 4.38
C TRP A 106 -10.39 -4.14 5.77
N TRP A 107 -9.24 -3.46 5.87
CA TRP A 107 -8.70 -2.96 7.12
C TRP A 107 -8.69 -1.43 7.22
N GLY A 108 -9.11 -0.74 6.20
CA GLY A 108 -9.28 0.71 6.29
C GLY A 108 -8.84 1.47 5.05
N LEU A 109 -8.78 2.76 5.23
CA LEU A 109 -8.57 3.71 4.16
C LEU A 109 -7.55 4.77 4.58
N ILE A 110 -6.58 5.04 3.73
CA ILE A 110 -5.66 6.16 3.88
C ILE A 110 -5.89 7.10 2.71
N THR A 111 -6.31 8.32 3.00
CA THR A 111 -6.38 9.39 1.99
C THR A 111 -5.16 10.28 2.12
N TYR A 112 -4.72 10.83 1.00
CA TYR A 112 -3.54 11.67 0.96
C TYR A 112 -3.83 12.99 0.24
N THR A 113 -3.10 14.03 0.62
CA THR A 113 -2.83 15.17 -0.22
C THR A 113 -1.33 15.20 -0.51
N LEU A 114 -0.97 15.00 -1.78
CA LEU A 114 0.41 14.94 -2.23
C LEU A 114 0.79 16.28 -2.84
N TYR A 115 1.91 16.85 -2.43
CA TYR A 115 2.41 18.15 -2.88
C TYR A 115 3.74 18.02 -3.63
N PRO A 116 4.00 18.83 -4.65
CA PRO A 116 5.29 18.80 -5.37
C PRO A 116 6.47 19.22 -4.48
N SER A 117 6.25 20.21 -3.61
CA SER A 117 7.23 20.73 -2.67
C SER A 117 6.54 21.47 -1.54
N GLU A 118 7.28 21.81 -0.48
CA GLU A 118 6.76 22.65 0.60
C GLU A 118 6.27 24.02 0.12
N ALA A 119 6.92 24.60 -0.90
CA ALA A 119 6.54 25.90 -1.45
C ALA A 119 5.29 25.85 -2.35
N ALA A 120 4.86 24.66 -2.78
CA ALA A 120 3.74 24.46 -3.71
C ALA A 120 2.58 23.68 -3.07
N ARG A 121 2.23 24.02 -1.84
CA ARG A 121 1.11 23.38 -1.11
C ARG A 121 -0.28 23.75 -1.67
N ASP A 122 -0.38 24.71 -2.56
CA ASP A 122 -1.58 25.06 -3.33
C ASP A 122 -1.82 24.09 -4.51
N GLN A 123 -0.83 23.27 -4.89
CA GLN A 123 -0.87 22.34 -6.01
C GLN A 123 -1.07 20.89 -5.56
N GLY A 124 -1.67 20.68 -4.41
CA GLY A 124 -1.91 19.36 -3.85
C GLY A 124 -2.84 18.51 -4.72
N ILE A 125 -2.47 17.25 -4.93
CA ILE A 125 -3.31 16.27 -5.60
C ILE A 125 -3.78 15.21 -4.61
N PRO A 126 -5.05 14.79 -4.67
CA PRO A 126 -5.57 13.75 -3.79
C PRO A 126 -5.13 12.36 -4.27
N PHE A 127 -4.92 11.46 -3.32
CA PHE A 127 -4.65 10.04 -3.57
C PHE A 127 -5.28 9.18 -2.47
N VAL A 128 -5.43 7.87 -2.72
CA VAL A 128 -6.04 6.94 -1.77
C VAL A 128 -5.37 5.57 -1.80
N SER A 129 -5.17 4.98 -0.62
CA SER A 129 -4.81 3.57 -0.45
C SER A 129 -5.92 2.84 0.31
N PHE A 130 -6.48 1.79 -0.30
CA PHE A 130 -7.36 0.85 0.37
C PHE A 130 -6.52 -0.24 1.02
N VAL A 131 -6.58 -0.37 2.33
CA VAL A 131 -5.77 -1.32 3.11
C VAL A 131 -6.52 -2.63 3.24
N PHE A 132 -5.89 -3.72 2.82
CA PHE A 132 -6.44 -5.06 2.96
C PHE A 132 -5.46 -5.98 3.69
N HIS A 133 -6.00 -6.78 4.59
CA HIS A 133 -5.31 -7.92 5.17
C HIS A 133 -5.65 -9.18 4.39
N VAL A 134 -4.64 -9.97 4.09
CA VAL A 134 -4.77 -11.16 3.24
C VAL A 134 -4.06 -12.33 3.89
N HIS A 135 -4.78 -13.42 4.09
CA HIS A 135 -4.17 -14.69 4.45
C HIS A 135 -3.81 -15.48 3.20
N THR A 136 -2.63 -16.04 3.22
CA THR A 136 -2.09 -16.84 2.13
C THR A 136 -1.25 -18.01 2.63
N GLU A 137 -0.95 -18.93 1.75
CA GLU A 137 -0.02 -20.04 1.98
C GLU A 137 0.91 -20.19 0.78
N GLY A 138 2.13 -20.65 1.02
CA GLY A 138 3.12 -20.88 -0.03
C GLY A 138 4.24 -19.84 -0.04
N GLU A 139 5.10 -19.94 -1.03
CA GLU A 139 6.23 -19.02 -1.22
C GLU A 139 5.96 -18.11 -2.42
N PRO A 140 6.14 -16.78 -2.24
CA PRO A 140 5.86 -15.81 -3.30
C PRO A 140 6.86 -15.94 -4.44
N ARG A 141 6.35 -15.78 -5.65
CA ARG A 141 7.14 -15.70 -6.88
C ARG A 141 6.51 -14.64 -7.76
N ALA A 142 7.28 -13.64 -8.16
CA ALA A 142 6.79 -12.65 -9.11
C ALA A 142 6.33 -13.36 -10.39
N ALA A 143 5.05 -13.29 -10.70
CA ALA A 143 4.48 -13.87 -11.91
C ALA A 143 4.70 -12.95 -13.12
N ASP A 144 4.74 -11.63 -12.91
CA ASP A 144 5.01 -10.64 -13.93
C ASP A 144 6.45 -10.09 -13.80
N HIS A 145 7.27 -10.34 -14.81
CA HIS A 145 8.63 -9.79 -14.89
C HIS A 145 8.64 -8.25 -15.05
N GLY A 146 7.54 -7.63 -15.46
CA GLY A 146 7.38 -6.18 -15.58
C GLY A 146 7.43 -5.46 -14.24
N GLU A 147 7.06 -6.11 -13.15
CA GLU A 147 7.06 -5.54 -11.79
C GLU A 147 8.45 -5.34 -11.18
N GLN A 148 9.49 -5.94 -11.75
CA GLN A 148 10.89 -5.79 -11.35
C GLN A 148 11.13 -6.06 -9.85
N ILE A 149 10.37 -6.99 -9.26
CA ILE A 149 10.57 -7.39 -7.87
C ILE A 149 11.91 -8.11 -7.75
N ALA A 150 12.79 -7.56 -6.90
CA ALA A 150 14.12 -8.11 -6.69
C ALA A 150 14.14 -9.19 -5.60
N ALA A 151 13.35 -9.01 -4.55
CA ALA A 151 13.27 -9.97 -3.46
C ALA A 151 11.98 -9.82 -2.65
N PHE A 152 11.55 -10.92 -2.08
CA PHE A 152 10.55 -11.01 -1.02
C PHE A 152 11.21 -11.34 0.30
N ARG A 153 10.58 -10.92 1.39
CA ARG A 153 10.98 -11.29 2.75
C ARG A 153 9.74 -11.43 3.63
N TRP A 154 9.68 -12.50 4.40
CA TRP A 154 8.74 -12.65 5.49
C TRP A 154 9.33 -12.01 6.75
N VAL A 155 8.58 -11.13 7.39
CA VAL A 155 9.00 -10.41 8.60
C VAL A 155 7.96 -10.54 9.69
N PRO A 156 8.34 -10.57 10.96
CA PRO A 156 7.36 -10.51 12.05
C PRO A 156 6.64 -9.15 12.03
N PRO A 157 5.38 -9.09 12.49
CA PRO A 157 4.61 -7.83 12.52
C PRO A 157 5.32 -6.68 13.22
N GLU A 158 6.10 -6.97 14.25
CA GLU A 158 6.87 -5.99 15.04
C GLU A 158 7.97 -5.29 14.22
N ALA A 159 8.32 -5.81 13.05
CA ALA A 159 9.26 -5.16 12.14
C ALA A 159 8.66 -3.96 11.40
N LEU A 160 7.32 -3.82 11.33
CA LEU A 160 6.67 -2.73 10.57
C LEU A 160 7.11 -1.33 11.01
N PRO A 161 7.20 -0.99 12.33
CA PRO A 161 7.70 0.31 12.76
C PRO A 161 9.14 0.58 12.33
N GLU A 162 10.03 -0.42 12.40
CA GLU A 162 11.42 -0.27 11.97
C GLU A 162 11.52 -0.06 10.46
N ILE A 163 10.74 -0.80 9.66
CA ILE A 163 10.67 -0.62 8.21
C ILE A 163 10.19 0.79 7.89
N ALA A 164 9.15 1.30 8.58
CA ALA A 164 8.68 2.66 8.42
C ALA A 164 9.78 3.69 8.71
N CYS A 165 10.50 3.55 9.83
CA CYS A 165 11.63 4.43 10.16
C CYS A 165 12.72 4.43 9.09
N ARG A 166 13.05 3.26 8.53
CA ARG A 166 14.04 3.15 7.45
C ARG A 166 13.57 3.87 6.18
N LEU A 167 12.31 3.72 5.81
CA LEU A 167 11.73 4.40 4.65
C LEU A 167 11.72 5.94 4.85
N GLU A 168 11.37 6.41 6.06
CA GLU A 168 11.39 7.84 6.41
C GLU A 168 12.80 8.44 6.43
N SER A 169 13.83 7.63 6.64
CA SER A 169 15.24 8.06 6.69
C SER A 169 15.92 8.10 5.33
N LEU A 170 15.22 7.80 4.23
CA LEU A 170 15.81 7.84 2.91
C LEU A 170 16.14 9.28 2.47
N ASP A 171 17.33 9.43 1.86
CA ASP A 171 17.79 10.70 1.30
C ASP A 171 17.18 10.95 -0.09
N MET A 172 17.44 12.15 -0.62
CA MET A 172 17.09 12.49 -2.01
C MET A 172 17.73 11.49 -3.00
N PRO A 173 17.04 11.13 -4.07
CA PRO A 173 15.71 11.58 -4.49
C PRO A 173 14.55 10.78 -3.86
N TRP A 174 14.80 9.86 -2.94
CA TRP A 174 13.84 8.90 -2.41
C TRP A 174 13.08 9.38 -1.17
N ARG A 175 13.43 10.54 -0.61
CA ARG A 175 12.85 11.05 0.63
C ARG A 175 11.32 11.13 0.59
N GLY A 176 10.75 11.77 -0.42
CA GLY A 176 9.30 11.90 -0.56
C GLY A 176 8.61 10.55 -0.78
N TRP A 177 9.20 9.68 -1.59
CA TRP A 177 8.71 8.32 -1.80
C TRP A 177 8.75 7.50 -0.51
N GLY A 178 9.84 7.57 0.24
CA GLY A 178 10.00 6.84 1.49
C GLY A 178 9.01 7.28 2.55
N ALA A 179 8.84 8.60 2.72
CA ALA A 179 7.83 9.17 3.62
C ALA A 179 6.41 8.70 3.25
N PHE A 180 6.06 8.70 1.96
CA PHE A 180 4.78 8.18 1.48
C PHE A 180 4.60 6.70 1.82
N ARG A 181 5.59 5.86 1.55
CA ARG A 181 5.52 4.41 1.79
C ARG A 181 5.48 4.04 3.26
N ALA A 182 6.12 4.81 4.12
CA ALA A 182 6.13 4.58 5.57
C ALA A 182 4.73 4.71 6.22
N ILE A 183 3.87 5.58 5.68
CA ILE A 183 2.52 5.83 6.23
C ILE A 183 1.70 4.55 6.31
N GLY A 184 1.72 3.71 5.27
CA GLY A 184 1.01 2.45 5.26
C GLY A 184 1.46 1.49 6.38
N HIS A 185 2.77 1.41 6.65
CA HIS A 185 3.32 0.58 7.74
C HIS A 185 2.87 1.09 9.11
N ARG A 186 2.92 2.41 9.32
CA ARG A 186 2.45 3.03 10.57
C ARG A 186 0.96 2.84 10.77
N PHE A 187 0.14 3.08 9.73
CA PHE A 187 -1.30 2.84 9.77
C PHE A 187 -1.61 1.41 10.21
N VAL A 188 -0.99 0.42 9.58
CA VAL A 188 -1.21 -0.99 9.90
C VAL A 188 -0.80 -1.30 11.33
N TRP A 189 0.35 -0.81 11.79
CA TRP A 189 0.81 -1.03 13.16
C TRP A 189 -0.08 -0.34 14.18
N GLU A 190 -0.43 0.92 13.98
CA GLU A 190 -1.22 1.72 14.93
C GLU A 190 -2.64 1.18 15.10
N HIS A 191 -3.28 0.75 14.02
CA HIS A 191 -4.69 0.37 14.05
C HIS A 191 -4.92 -1.14 14.13
N HIS A 192 -3.96 -1.98 13.75
CA HIS A 192 -4.19 -3.42 13.59
C HIS A 192 -3.15 -4.33 14.26
N ARG A 193 -2.18 -3.79 15.01
CA ARG A 193 -1.14 -4.59 15.67
C ARG A 193 -1.69 -5.73 16.52
N GLU A 194 -2.76 -5.50 17.25
CA GLU A 194 -3.37 -6.53 18.10
C GLU A 194 -3.89 -7.70 17.26
N ARG A 195 -4.58 -7.42 16.16
CA ARG A 195 -5.06 -8.45 15.22
C ARG A 195 -3.90 -9.22 14.58
N LEU A 196 -2.84 -8.53 14.20
CA LEU A 196 -1.65 -9.14 13.62
C LEU A 196 -0.93 -10.09 14.57
N LEU A 197 -0.81 -9.70 15.85
CA LEU A 197 -0.12 -10.47 16.87
C LEU A 197 -0.93 -11.67 17.36
N LEU A 198 -2.25 -11.59 17.32
CA LEU A 198 -3.13 -12.68 17.75
C LEU A 198 -3.29 -13.79 16.70
N GLY A 199 -2.80 -13.60 15.48
CA GLY A 199 -2.86 -14.61 14.41
C GLY A 199 -4.30 -14.98 14.07
N SER A 200 -5.14 -13.99 13.84
CA SER A 200 -6.56 -14.18 13.52
C SER A 200 -6.81 -14.93 12.24
#